data_b8b5db7ab0eb811cbb54b68b52b3eda4
#
_entry.id   b8b5db7ab0eb811cbb54b68b52b3eda4
#
_cell.length_a   1.000
_cell.length_b   1.000
_cell.length_c   1.000
_cell.angle_alpha   90.00
_cell.angle_beta   90.00
_cell.angle_gamma   90.00
#
_symmetry.space_group_name_H-M   'P 1'
#
loop_
_entity.id
_entity.type
_entity.pdbx_description
1 polymer ?
#
loop_
_entity_poly.entity_id
_entity_poly.type
_entity_poly.pdbx_seq_one_letter_code
_entity_poly.pdbx_strand_id
1 'polypeptide(L)'
;VSYLSRSQNYSISKEEATWIQGNIFDSENIVINEKYDIAIHLIGTIKNKKLYSKLNTKSVAQTIKLCQKQNINKLIYFSANGGFKQYFESKRNGEKLVVDSKLNYLIVRPGLMYGKDRFSSYFNILPIKFFSKLGIPFFKNVYPLPVDKVAKTVVKTILDNTDSTIIEIIDMK
;
A
#
# COMPACT_ATOMS: atom_id res chain seq x y z
N VAL A 1 2.45 -17.08 -3.58
CA VAL A 1 2.50 -15.76 -2.93
C VAL A 1 3.09 -15.91 -1.54
N SER A 2 3.87 -14.90 -1.07
CA SER A 2 4.39 -14.90 0.30
C SER A 2 4.18 -13.55 0.97
N TYR A 3 4.09 -13.54 2.29
CA TYR A 3 3.99 -12.31 3.06
C TYR A 3 5.05 -12.24 4.15
N LEU A 4 5.67 -11.05 4.27
CA LEU A 4 6.70 -10.75 5.27
C LEU A 4 6.06 -10.05 6.47
N SER A 5 6.23 -10.61 7.65
CA SER A 5 5.78 -9.99 8.90
C SER A 5 6.56 -10.48 10.12
N ARG A 6 6.50 -9.71 11.22
CA ARG A 6 7.15 -10.07 12.48
C ARG A 6 6.49 -11.25 13.20
N SER A 7 5.19 -11.45 12.96
CA SER A 7 4.39 -12.53 13.52
C SER A 7 3.50 -13.14 12.46
N GLN A 8 3.29 -14.44 12.52
CA GLN A 8 2.42 -15.16 11.61
C GLN A 8 0.96 -14.69 11.75
N ASN A 9 0.28 -14.52 10.61
CA ASN A 9 -1.16 -14.32 10.58
C ASN A 9 -1.86 -15.67 10.36
N TYR A 10 -2.43 -16.23 11.41
CA TYR A 10 -3.11 -17.52 11.37
C TYR A 10 -4.45 -17.52 10.61
N SER A 11 -4.96 -16.34 10.23
CA SER A 11 -6.14 -16.22 9.35
C SER A 11 -5.81 -16.45 7.88
N ILE A 12 -4.52 -16.53 7.51
CA ILE A 12 -4.05 -16.82 6.16
C ILE A 12 -3.61 -18.29 6.14
N SER A 13 -4.26 -19.12 5.31
CA SER A 13 -3.85 -20.52 5.18
C SER A 13 -2.50 -20.66 4.45
N LYS A 14 -1.81 -21.77 4.65
CA LYS A 14 -0.52 -22.03 3.97
C LYS A 14 -0.70 -22.21 2.45
N GLU A 15 -1.86 -22.65 2.03
CA GLU A 15 -2.23 -22.78 0.61
C GLU A 15 -2.40 -21.40 -0.04
N GLU A 16 -2.86 -20.39 0.72
CA GLU A 16 -3.03 -19.03 0.22
C GLU A 16 -1.71 -18.26 0.14
N ALA A 17 -0.89 -18.33 1.19
CA ALA A 17 0.39 -17.61 1.20
C ALA A 17 1.39 -18.17 2.21
N THR A 18 2.65 -18.21 1.83
CA THR A 18 3.78 -18.62 2.68
C THR A 18 4.20 -17.46 3.58
N TRP A 19 4.35 -17.72 4.88
CA TRP A 19 4.87 -16.74 5.81
C TRP A 19 6.40 -16.69 5.81
N ILE A 20 6.94 -15.49 5.67
CA ILE A 20 8.35 -15.18 5.86
C ILE A 20 8.49 -14.36 7.14
N GLN A 21 9.16 -14.91 8.14
CA GLN A 21 9.40 -14.18 9.38
C GLN A 21 10.47 -13.12 9.18
N GLY A 22 10.16 -11.87 9.53
CA GLY A 22 11.15 -10.81 9.46
C GLY A 22 10.60 -9.44 9.84
N ASN A 23 11.53 -8.54 10.11
CA ASN A 23 11.23 -7.13 10.32
C ASN A 23 11.83 -6.33 9.18
N ILE A 24 11.01 -5.59 8.46
CA ILE A 24 11.49 -4.80 7.31
C ILE A 24 12.61 -3.81 7.69
N PHE A 25 12.67 -3.36 8.94
CA PHE A 25 13.74 -2.49 9.44
C PHE A 25 15.06 -3.24 9.72
N ASP A 26 15.04 -4.56 9.58
CA ASP A 26 16.21 -5.44 9.68
C ASP A 26 16.30 -6.29 8.40
N SER A 27 16.21 -5.62 7.26
CA SER A 27 16.12 -6.26 5.95
C SER A 27 17.33 -7.09 5.58
N GLU A 28 18.48 -6.85 6.19
CA GLU A 28 19.72 -7.61 5.95
C GLU A 28 19.63 -9.04 6.48
N ASN A 29 18.91 -9.24 7.59
CA ASN A 29 18.73 -10.54 8.23
C ASN A 29 17.49 -11.30 7.72
N ILE A 30 16.75 -10.74 6.76
CA ILE A 30 15.62 -11.46 6.16
C ILE A 30 16.15 -12.47 5.15
N VAL A 31 15.79 -13.74 5.38
CA VAL A 31 16.10 -14.85 4.47
C VAL A 31 14.89 -15.08 3.56
N ILE A 32 15.11 -14.95 2.27
CA ILE A 32 14.12 -15.23 1.23
C ILE A 32 14.77 -16.24 0.27
N ASN A 33 14.23 -17.44 0.22
CA ASN A 33 14.77 -18.53 -0.59
C ASN A 33 14.12 -18.65 -1.98
N GLU A 34 12.99 -17.98 -2.16
CA GLU A 34 12.24 -18.00 -3.42
C GLU A 34 12.49 -16.73 -4.23
N LYS A 35 12.34 -16.82 -5.53
CA LYS A 35 12.40 -15.66 -6.43
C LYS A 35 11.00 -15.03 -6.55
N TYR A 36 10.96 -13.70 -6.52
CA TYR A 36 9.76 -12.92 -6.71
C TYR A 36 9.99 -11.83 -7.75
N ASP A 37 9.03 -11.61 -8.61
CA ASP A 37 9.08 -10.56 -9.64
C ASP A 37 8.54 -9.23 -9.10
N ILE A 38 7.62 -9.30 -8.12
CA ILE A 38 6.85 -8.17 -7.63
C ILE A 38 6.85 -8.16 -6.10
N ALA A 39 7.11 -7.00 -5.53
CA ALA A 39 6.86 -6.71 -4.11
C ALA A 39 5.68 -5.75 -3.94
N ILE A 40 4.84 -6.00 -2.94
CA ILE A 40 3.71 -5.12 -2.58
C ILE A 40 3.98 -4.55 -1.19
N HIS A 41 4.14 -3.23 -1.10
CA HIS A 41 4.35 -2.53 0.16
C HIS A 41 3.03 -2.05 0.76
N LEU A 42 2.59 -2.70 1.83
CA LEU A 42 1.36 -2.41 2.56
C LEU A 42 1.59 -1.80 3.95
N ILE A 43 2.86 -1.61 4.36
CA ILE A 43 3.20 -1.06 5.67
C ILE A 43 2.82 0.42 5.72
N GLY A 44 2.17 0.82 6.80
CA GLY A 44 1.82 2.21 7.02
C GLY A 44 0.88 2.40 8.22
N THR A 45 0.68 3.65 8.61
CA THR A 45 -0.26 4.02 9.67
C THR A 45 -0.89 5.39 9.39
N ILE A 46 -2.16 5.53 9.74
CA ILE A 46 -2.87 6.82 9.81
C ILE A 46 -3.18 7.22 11.27
N LYS A 47 -3.11 6.26 12.20
CA LYS A 47 -3.56 6.44 13.59
C LYS A 47 -2.52 7.12 14.48
N ASN A 48 -1.22 6.87 14.25
CA ASN A 48 -0.15 7.34 15.13
C ASN A 48 0.79 8.28 14.39
N LYS A 49 0.63 9.59 14.64
CA LYS A 49 1.45 10.65 14.01
C LYS A 49 2.96 10.48 14.27
N LYS A 50 3.34 10.04 15.47
CA LYS A 50 4.76 9.83 15.85
C LYS A 50 5.44 8.76 14.98
N LEU A 51 4.66 7.86 14.38
CA LEU A 51 5.15 6.78 13.53
C LEU A 51 5.07 7.07 12.03
N TYR A 52 4.56 8.23 11.59
CA TYR A 52 4.41 8.52 10.17
C TYR A 52 5.73 8.43 9.41
N SER A 53 6.77 9.13 9.87
CA SER A 53 8.09 9.05 9.25
C SER A 53 8.63 7.62 9.21
N LYS A 54 8.52 6.88 10.32
CA LYS A 54 9.00 5.50 10.40
C LYS A 54 8.23 4.56 9.48
N LEU A 55 6.87 4.51 9.61
CA LEU A 55 6.05 3.49 8.96
C LEU A 55 5.56 3.88 7.56
N ASN A 56 5.46 5.17 7.22
CA ASN A 56 4.97 5.58 5.90
C ASN A 56 6.10 6.00 4.94
N THR A 57 7.32 6.27 5.47
CA THR A 57 8.45 6.72 4.64
C THR A 57 9.65 5.79 4.78
N LYS A 58 10.23 5.64 6.00
CA LYS A 58 11.46 4.83 6.18
C LYS A 58 11.25 3.35 5.86
N SER A 59 10.06 2.79 6.12
CA SER A 59 9.75 1.41 5.74
C SER A 59 9.79 1.20 4.22
N VAL A 60 9.41 2.22 3.43
CA VAL A 60 9.50 2.17 1.96
C VAL A 60 10.95 2.06 1.52
N ALA A 61 11.84 2.87 2.10
CA ALA A 61 13.27 2.79 1.81
C ALA A 61 13.84 1.39 2.12
N GLN A 62 13.43 0.76 3.21
CA GLN A 62 13.85 -0.60 3.54
C GLN A 62 13.28 -1.63 2.57
N THR A 63 12.03 -1.47 2.13
CA THR A 63 11.45 -2.35 1.11
C THR A 63 12.19 -2.22 -0.21
N ILE A 64 12.57 -1.02 -0.63
CA ILE A 64 13.38 -0.79 -1.84
C ILE A 64 14.73 -1.51 -1.73
N LYS A 65 15.44 -1.39 -0.60
CA LYS A 65 16.70 -2.13 -0.37
C LYS A 65 16.49 -3.65 -0.45
N LEU A 66 15.40 -4.16 0.13
CA LEU A 66 15.08 -5.58 0.06
C LEU A 66 14.80 -6.01 -1.38
N CYS A 67 14.04 -5.23 -2.16
CA CYS A 67 13.81 -5.49 -3.57
C CYS A 67 15.12 -5.56 -4.37
N GLN A 68 16.01 -4.59 -4.17
CA GLN A 68 17.32 -4.57 -4.83
C GLN A 68 18.19 -5.77 -4.45
N LYS A 69 18.23 -6.14 -3.15
CA LYS A 69 18.95 -7.32 -2.65
C LYS A 69 18.42 -8.62 -3.27
N GLN A 70 17.12 -8.72 -3.48
CA GLN A 70 16.43 -9.92 -3.98
C GLN A 70 16.20 -9.91 -5.50
N ASN A 71 16.71 -8.90 -6.21
CA ASN A 71 16.50 -8.72 -7.65
C ASN A 71 15.00 -8.67 -8.03
N ILE A 72 14.16 -8.10 -7.17
CA ILE A 72 12.75 -7.84 -7.45
C ILE A 72 12.65 -6.57 -8.28
N ASN A 73 12.10 -6.67 -9.47
CA ASN A 73 12.14 -5.58 -10.46
C ASN A 73 10.96 -4.61 -10.35
N LYS A 74 9.84 -5.00 -9.73
CA LYS A 74 8.64 -4.16 -9.64
C LYS A 74 8.17 -4.01 -8.20
N LEU A 75 7.93 -2.74 -7.80
CA LEU A 75 7.41 -2.38 -6.48
C LEU A 75 6.03 -1.75 -6.59
N ILE A 76 5.04 -2.35 -5.93
CA ILE A 76 3.70 -1.79 -5.80
C ILE A 76 3.61 -1.09 -4.45
N TYR A 77 3.37 0.21 -4.46
CA TYR A 77 3.30 1.02 -3.25
C TYR A 77 1.89 1.57 -3.03
N PHE A 78 1.28 1.22 -1.91
CA PHE A 78 0.00 1.78 -1.49
C PHE A 78 0.22 3.11 -0.77
N SER A 79 -0.01 4.19 -1.51
CA SER A 79 0.01 5.56 -1.02
C SER A 79 -1.37 6.00 -0.50
N ALA A 80 -1.75 7.26 -0.69
CA ALA A 80 -3.04 7.80 -0.35
C ALA A 80 -3.41 8.95 -1.29
N ASN A 81 -4.70 9.08 -1.62
CA ASN A 81 -5.17 10.22 -2.41
C ASN A 81 -5.48 11.46 -1.54
N GLY A 82 -5.63 11.30 -0.24
CA GLY A 82 -5.91 12.38 0.69
C GLY A 82 -5.76 11.96 2.15
N GLY A 83 -6.16 12.84 3.06
CA GLY A 83 -6.10 12.62 4.50
C GLY A 83 -5.55 13.83 5.25
N PHE A 84 -5.20 13.66 6.51
CA PHE A 84 -4.57 14.73 7.30
C PHE A 84 -3.21 15.12 6.70
N LYS A 85 -2.88 16.42 6.71
CA LYS A 85 -1.70 16.99 6.06
C LYS A 85 -0.42 16.18 6.32
N GLN A 86 -0.05 15.96 7.56
CA GLN A 86 1.18 15.23 7.92
C GLN A 86 1.18 13.76 7.46
N TYR A 87 0.02 13.08 7.49
CA TYR A 87 -0.12 11.73 6.96
C TYR A 87 0.11 11.73 5.45
N PHE A 88 -0.58 12.63 4.74
CA PHE A 88 -0.46 12.76 3.30
C PHE A 88 0.98 13.07 2.87
N GLU A 89 1.63 14.02 3.52
CA GLU A 89 3.04 14.35 3.28
C GLU A 89 3.96 13.14 3.49
N SER A 90 3.74 12.36 4.55
CA SER A 90 4.55 11.15 4.81
C SER A 90 4.38 10.08 3.72
N LYS A 91 3.19 9.95 3.14
CA LYS A 91 2.92 9.07 2.00
C LYS A 91 3.57 9.59 0.72
N ARG A 92 3.51 10.90 0.44
CA ARG A 92 4.20 11.53 -0.71
C ARG A 92 5.72 11.40 -0.63
N ASN A 93 6.30 11.50 0.56
CA ASN A 93 7.72 11.23 0.76
C ASN A 93 8.07 9.76 0.43
N GLY A 94 7.18 8.81 0.74
CA GLY A 94 7.32 7.41 0.32
C GLY A 94 7.26 7.25 -1.19
N GLU A 95 6.32 7.93 -1.87
CA GLU A 95 6.23 7.92 -3.34
C GLU A 95 7.51 8.42 -3.99
N LYS A 96 8.07 9.53 -3.48
CA LYS A 96 9.33 10.06 -3.99
C LYS A 96 10.45 9.02 -3.93
N LEU A 97 10.59 8.31 -2.81
CA LEU A 97 11.57 7.23 -2.69
C LEU A 97 11.34 6.12 -3.73
N VAL A 98 10.08 5.76 -4.00
CA VAL A 98 9.74 4.75 -5.00
C VAL A 98 10.13 5.21 -6.41
N VAL A 99 9.78 6.44 -6.78
CA VAL A 99 10.13 7.02 -8.09
C VAL A 99 11.65 7.10 -8.27
N ASP A 100 12.38 7.52 -7.25
CA ASP A 100 13.83 7.69 -7.27
C ASP A 100 14.59 6.33 -7.22
N SER A 101 13.90 5.20 -6.96
CA SER A 101 14.53 3.89 -6.71
C SER A 101 15.05 3.17 -7.94
N LYS A 102 14.69 3.60 -9.16
CA LYS A 102 14.93 2.93 -10.44
C LYS A 102 14.25 1.55 -10.61
N LEU A 103 13.39 1.14 -9.67
CA LEU A 103 12.53 -0.02 -9.85
C LEU A 103 11.34 0.36 -10.75
N ASN A 104 10.80 -0.58 -11.50
CA ASN A 104 9.47 -0.41 -12.04
C ASN A 104 8.47 -0.30 -10.91
N TYR A 105 7.50 0.59 -11.01
CA TYR A 105 6.58 0.79 -9.90
C TYR A 105 5.12 0.92 -10.34
N LEU A 106 4.24 0.57 -9.41
CA LEU A 106 2.84 0.95 -9.43
C LEU A 106 2.51 1.67 -8.12
N ILE A 107 2.27 2.98 -8.19
CA ILE A 107 1.80 3.75 -7.04
C ILE A 107 0.28 3.77 -7.05
N VAL A 108 -0.32 3.21 -6.01
CA VAL A 108 -1.78 3.15 -5.84
C VAL A 108 -2.19 4.22 -4.85
N ARG A 109 -3.05 5.15 -5.27
CA ARG A 109 -3.57 6.27 -4.46
C ARG A 109 -5.06 6.09 -4.14
N PRO A 110 -5.43 5.13 -3.29
CA PRO A 110 -6.82 4.92 -2.93
C PRO A 110 -7.33 6.01 -1.99
N GLY A 111 -8.66 6.13 -1.91
CA GLY A 111 -9.33 6.81 -0.82
C GLY A 111 -9.42 5.93 0.43
N LEU A 112 -10.51 6.06 1.19
CA LEU A 112 -10.79 5.19 2.32
C LEU A 112 -11.15 3.78 1.80
N MET A 113 -10.33 2.78 2.10
CA MET A 113 -10.66 1.39 1.77
C MET A 113 -11.48 0.74 2.89
N TYR A 114 -12.53 0.00 2.52
CA TYR A 114 -13.36 -0.77 3.44
C TYR A 114 -13.54 -2.21 2.94
N GLY A 115 -13.75 -3.15 3.89
CA GLY A 115 -13.92 -4.58 3.59
C GLY A 115 -14.27 -5.36 4.86
N LYS A 116 -14.48 -6.68 4.73
CA LYS A 116 -14.98 -7.56 5.80
C LYS A 116 -14.21 -7.41 7.13
N ASP A 117 -12.90 -7.23 7.09
CA ASP A 117 -12.03 -7.16 8.28
C ASP A 117 -11.79 -5.71 8.78
N ARG A 118 -12.55 -4.73 8.26
CA ARG A 118 -12.43 -3.31 8.62
C ARG A 118 -13.75 -2.69 9.00
N PHE A 119 -14.45 -3.29 9.96
CA PHE A 119 -15.76 -2.82 10.44
C PHE A 119 -15.78 -1.34 10.83
N SER A 120 -14.72 -0.83 11.46
CA SER A 120 -14.63 0.58 11.82
C SER A 120 -14.66 1.54 10.62
N SER A 121 -14.33 1.06 9.43
CA SER A 121 -14.37 1.88 8.21
C SER A 121 -15.80 2.09 7.72
N TYR A 122 -16.74 1.18 8.03
CA TYR A 122 -18.13 1.29 7.59
C TYR A 122 -18.86 2.50 8.19
N PHE A 123 -18.58 2.85 9.45
CA PHE A 123 -19.18 4.02 10.11
C PHE A 123 -18.88 5.34 9.40
N ASN A 124 -17.75 5.41 8.68
CA ASN A 124 -17.32 6.62 7.98
C ASN A 124 -17.82 6.68 6.52
N ILE A 125 -18.38 5.58 5.98
CA ILE A 125 -18.75 5.53 4.56
C ILE A 125 -19.88 6.51 4.24
N LEU A 126 -20.98 6.49 5.00
CA LEU A 126 -22.16 7.32 4.73
C LEU A 126 -21.84 8.82 4.79
N PRO A 127 -21.22 9.35 5.87
CA PRO A 127 -20.84 10.75 5.93
C PRO A 127 -19.89 11.16 4.78
N ILE A 128 -18.86 10.35 4.50
CA ILE A 128 -17.89 10.68 3.44
C ILE A 128 -18.57 10.68 2.07
N LYS A 129 -19.42 9.71 1.75
CA LYS A 129 -20.16 9.68 0.49
C LYS A 129 -21.08 10.89 0.36
N PHE A 130 -21.79 11.26 1.42
CA PHE A 130 -22.69 12.42 1.42
C PHE A 130 -21.92 13.72 1.14
N PHE A 131 -20.87 14.01 1.91
CA PHE A 131 -20.08 15.23 1.73
C PHE A 131 -19.28 15.23 0.42
N SER A 132 -18.89 14.06 -0.09
CA SER A 132 -18.27 13.94 -1.41
C SER A 132 -19.24 14.33 -2.54
N LYS A 133 -20.52 13.97 -2.44
CA LYS A 133 -21.57 14.38 -3.40
C LYS A 133 -21.80 15.90 -3.36
N LEU A 134 -21.65 16.53 -2.22
CA LEU A 134 -21.73 18.00 -2.07
C LEU A 134 -20.53 18.73 -2.69
N GLY A 135 -19.57 18.01 -3.26
CA GLY A 135 -18.47 18.61 -3.98
C GLY A 135 -17.29 19.02 -3.10
N ILE A 136 -17.30 18.75 -1.79
CA ILE A 136 -16.24 19.15 -0.86
C ILE A 136 -14.94 18.41 -1.21
N PRO A 137 -13.84 19.10 -1.60
CA PRO A 137 -12.63 18.47 -2.15
C PRO A 137 -12.00 17.42 -1.23
N PHE A 138 -11.93 17.68 0.08
CA PHE A 138 -11.40 16.75 1.06
C PHE A 138 -12.10 15.38 0.99
N PHE A 139 -13.44 15.37 0.95
CA PHE A 139 -14.22 14.14 0.92
C PHE A 139 -14.18 13.43 -0.45
N LYS A 140 -13.98 14.17 -1.53
CA LYS A 140 -13.74 13.57 -2.85
C LYS A 140 -12.43 12.77 -2.88
N ASN A 141 -11.39 13.31 -2.25
CA ASN A 141 -10.07 12.70 -2.19
C ASN A 141 -9.98 11.48 -1.28
N VAL A 142 -10.88 11.35 -0.32
CA VAL A 142 -10.98 10.18 0.58
C VAL A 142 -12.20 9.32 0.31
N TYR A 143 -12.79 9.41 -0.88
CA TYR A 143 -13.98 8.64 -1.26
C TYR A 143 -13.81 7.15 -0.92
N PRO A 144 -14.81 6.53 -0.26
CA PRO A 144 -14.68 5.14 0.19
C PRO A 144 -14.82 4.15 -0.96
N LEU A 145 -13.85 3.25 -1.07
CA LEU A 145 -13.77 2.19 -2.07
C LEU A 145 -13.76 0.81 -1.40
N PRO A 146 -14.49 -0.19 -1.95
CA PRO A 146 -14.35 -1.58 -1.53
C PRO A 146 -12.92 -2.07 -1.77
N VAL A 147 -12.33 -2.78 -0.80
CA VAL A 147 -10.96 -3.32 -0.94
C VAL A 147 -10.84 -4.26 -2.14
N ASP A 148 -11.87 -5.06 -2.40
CA ASP A 148 -11.89 -6.00 -3.53
C ASP A 148 -11.83 -5.27 -4.89
N LYS A 149 -12.49 -4.11 -5.00
CA LYS A 149 -12.45 -3.29 -6.21
C LYS A 149 -11.05 -2.71 -6.44
N VAL A 150 -10.42 -2.19 -5.39
CA VAL A 150 -9.04 -1.71 -5.45
C VAL A 150 -8.09 -2.82 -5.84
N ALA A 151 -8.21 -4.01 -5.22
CA ALA A 151 -7.38 -5.17 -5.51
C ALA A 151 -7.53 -5.61 -6.98
N LYS A 152 -8.76 -5.71 -7.49
CA LYS A 152 -9.01 -6.05 -8.90
C LYS A 152 -8.38 -5.05 -9.87
N THR A 153 -8.48 -3.76 -9.59
CA THR A 153 -7.85 -2.72 -10.41
C THR A 153 -6.33 -2.86 -10.40
N VAL A 154 -5.73 -3.08 -9.23
CA VAL A 154 -4.28 -3.26 -9.09
C VAL A 154 -3.83 -4.49 -9.88
N VAL A 155 -4.50 -5.64 -9.74
CA VAL A 155 -4.15 -6.87 -10.47
C VAL A 155 -4.27 -6.65 -11.98
N LYS A 156 -5.36 -6.04 -12.44
CA LYS A 156 -5.53 -5.71 -13.86
C LYS A 156 -4.39 -4.83 -14.36
N THR A 157 -4.06 -3.75 -13.65
CA THR A 157 -2.96 -2.84 -14.05
C THR A 157 -1.60 -3.57 -14.09
N ILE A 158 -1.36 -4.53 -13.19
CA ILE A 158 -0.13 -5.34 -13.21
C ILE A 158 -0.06 -6.20 -14.46
N LEU A 159 -1.18 -6.78 -14.87
CA LEU A 159 -1.24 -7.68 -16.03
C LEU A 159 -1.19 -6.90 -17.36
N ASP A 160 -1.82 -5.74 -17.40
CA ASP A 160 -1.96 -4.94 -18.63
C ASP A 160 -0.74 -4.03 -18.88
N ASN A 161 0.06 -3.73 -17.85
CA ASN A 161 1.13 -2.75 -17.95
C ASN A 161 2.39 -3.17 -17.17
N THR A 162 3.50 -3.25 -17.87
CA THR A 162 4.82 -3.53 -17.30
C THR A 162 5.55 -2.27 -16.85
N ASP A 163 5.17 -1.09 -17.37
CA ASP A 163 5.84 0.18 -17.11
C ASP A 163 5.45 0.79 -15.75
N SER A 164 6.27 1.75 -15.32
CA SER A 164 5.99 2.51 -14.11
C SER A 164 4.77 3.41 -14.29
N THR A 165 3.81 3.32 -13.38
CA THR A 165 2.56 4.09 -13.46
C THR A 165 1.99 4.45 -12.08
N ILE A 166 1.04 5.37 -12.07
CA ILE A 166 0.30 5.80 -10.88
C ILE A 166 -1.18 5.65 -11.19
N ILE A 167 -1.92 4.95 -10.33
CA ILE A 167 -3.38 4.87 -10.40
C ILE A 167 -4.01 5.71 -9.30
N GLU A 168 -4.90 6.57 -9.72
CA GLU A 168 -5.63 7.51 -8.86
C GLU A 168 -6.96 6.91 -8.39
N ILE A 169 -7.60 7.55 -7.42
CA ILE A 169 -8.90 7.13 -6.92
C ILE A 169 -9.97 7.07 -8.03
N ILE A 170 -9.83 7.88 -9.08
CA ILE A 170 -10.79 7.91 -10.19
C ILE A 170 -10.72 6.64 -11.04
N ASP A 171 -9.53 6.08 -11.20
CA ASP A 171 -9.28 4.86 -11.97
C ASP A 171 -9.84 3.60 -11.26
N MET A 172 -10.15 3.75 -9.98
CA MET A 172 -10.67 2.69 -9.11
C MET A 172 -12.17 2.83 -8.79
N LYS A 173 -12.87 3.87 -9.31
CA LYS A 173 -14.32 4.07 -9.16
C LYS A 173 -15.15 3.30 -10.21
#